data_8edc5801dec07994760f2ea36097c54a
#
_entry.id   8edc5801dec07994760f2ea36097c54a
#
_cell.length_a   1.000
_cell.length_b   1.000
_cell.length_c   1.000
_cell.angle_alpha   90.00
_cell.angle_beta   90.00
_cell.angle_gamma   90.00
#
_symmetry.space_group_name_H-M   'P 1'
#
loop_
_entity.id
_entity.type
_entity.pdbx_description
1 polymer ?
#
loop_
_entity_poly.entity_id
_entity_poly.type
_entity_poly.pdbx_seq_one_letter_code
_entity_poly.pdbx_strand_id
1 'polypeptide(L)'
;MSSPRMIATCLLFSTILPTAPAIAGEGGKPDKVSFYFAAHEDDWQLFMNPSAFEDVINGAAKTVFIHMTAGDAGLGIGRGGRKHPFYLARENGAETAIRFMADADDIPAKKSVSKRPFNGHPIYRVSYRNTVSYFLRVADGNPQGGGYERTGFQSLKRLANGENNTLAAVDRSTVYRGWDDLVSTVRKILDFERASAPNVQLNVAEVDSRINPGDHSDHLMTAKAALDAVSDLDCVRRVYYIDYASSKLPENLVAQQRDRESSVFAVTLAGVLALDHRTSWHHYDKSYVGRNYFRVEEATSRCDTGATELAAKR
;
A
#
# COMPACT_ATOMS: atom_id res chain seq x y z
N MET A 1 -70.96 28.19 -4.70
CA MET A 1 -70.36 26.92 -4.20
C MET A 1 -69.35 26.49 -5.25
N SER A 2 -68.08 26.86 -5.06
CA SER A 2 -66.97 26.60 -5.99
C SER A 2 -66.12 25.50 -5.42
N SER A 3 -65.96 24.40 -6.21
CA SER A 3 -65.20 23.22 -5.90
C SER A 3 -63.68 23.46 -6.17
N PRO A 4 -62.77 23.06 -5.31
CA PRO A 4 -61.33 23.21 -5.56
C PRO A 4 -60.82 22.08 -6.45
N ARG A 5 -60.08 22.46 -7.50
CA ARG A 5 -59.30 21.56 -8.35
C ARG A 5 -58.04 21.14 -7.63
N MET A 6 -57.90 19.84 -7.42
CA MET A 6 -56.64 19.23 -6.98
C MET A 6 -55.66 19.13 -8.18
N ILE A 7 -54.51 19.78 -8.04
CA ILE A 7 -53.37 19.63 -8.97
C ILE A 7 -52.52 18.46 -8.46
N ALA A 8 -52.48 17.38 -9.22
CA ALA A 8 -51.58 16.25 -8.92
C ALA A 8 -50.20 16.57 -9.51
N THR A 9 -49.23 16.79 -8.62
CA THR A 9 -47.83 16.95 -9.01
C THR A 9 -47.21 15.55 -9.18
N CYS A 10 -46.91 15.19 -10.42
CA CYS A 10 -46.23 13.94 -10.75
C CYS A 10 -44.73 14.13 -10.51
N LEU A 11 -44.20 13.55 -9.42
CA LEU A 11 -42.75 13.46 -9.15
C LEU A 11 -42.16 12.34 -9.99
N LEU A 12 -41.42 12.70 -11.03
CA LEU A 12 -40.58 11.78 -11.80
C LEU A 12 -39.34 11.43 -10.97
N PHE A 13 -39.32 10.25 -10.40
CA PHE A 13 -38.08 9.66 -9.86
C PHE A 13 -37.22 9.16 -11.01
N SER A 14 -36.17 9.90 -11.35
CA SER A 14 -35.10 9.37 -12.21
C SER A 14 -34.28 8.36 -11.40
N THR A 15 -34.52 7.09 -11.63
CA THR A 15 -33.63 6.01 -11.14
C THR A 15 -32.35 6.04 -11.95
N ILE A 16 -31.27 6.58 -11.35
CA ILE A 16 -29.92 6.38 -11.86
C ILE A 16 -29.56 4.93 -11.52
N LEU A 17 -29.63 4.05 -12.52
CA LEU A 17 -29.08 2.71 -12.44
C LEU A 17 -27.56 2.84 -12.31
N PRO A 18 -26.93 2.21 -11.31
CA PRO A 18 -25.47 2.15 -11.25
C PRO A 18 -25.00 1.37 -12.49
N THR A 19 -24.19 2.01 -13.32
CA THR A 19 -23.46 1.32 -14.38
C THR A 19 -22.49 0.34 -13.70
N ALA A 20 -22.68 -0.96 -13.95
CA ALA A 20 -21.74 -1.98 -13.53
C ALA A 20 -20.32 -1.61 -14.05
N PRO A 21 -19.26 -1.74 -13.24
CA PRO A 21 -17.91 -1.52 -13.72
C PRO A 21 -17.60 -2.50 -14.85
N ALA A 22 -17.08 -1.98 -15.95
CA ALA A 22 -16.63 -2.81 -17.06
C ALA A 22 -15.53 -3.74 -16.56
N ILE A 23 -15.73 -5.05 -16.67
CA ILE A 23 -14.69 -6.05 -16.41
C ILE A 23 -13.57 -5.77 -17.42
N ALA A 24 -12.38 -5.40 -16.93
CA ALA A 24 -11.20 -5.25 -17.76
C ALA A 24 -10.88 -6.59 -18.42
N GLY A 25 -11.06 -6.66 -19.73
CA GLY A 25 -10.68 -7.83 -20.52
C GLY A 25 -9.18 -8.09 -20.41
N GLU A 26 -8.79 -9.34 -20.41
CA GLU A 26 -7.39 -9.78 -20.45
C GLU A 26 -6.65 -9.06 -21.57
N GLY A 27 -5.67 -8.18 -21.21
CA GLY A 27 -4.74 -7.57 -22.17
C GLY A 27 -4.77 -6.07 -22.37
N GLY A 28 -5.69 -5.32 -21.74
CA GLY A 28 -5.69 -3.84 -21.79
C GLY A 28 -4.62 -3.22 -20.88
N LYS A 29 -3.95 -2.14 -21.36
CA LYS A 29 -3.07 -1.34 -20.49
C LYS A 29 -3.93 -0.65 -19.41
N PRO A 30 -3.51 -0.65 -18.14
CA PRO A 30 -4.28 0.04 -17.12
C PRO A 30 -4.25 1.55 -17.34
N ASP A 31 -5.39 2.21 -17.16
CA ASP A 31 -5.50 3.66 -17.23
C ASP A 31 -4.82 4.35 -16.03
N LYS A 32 -4.78 3.65 -14.90
CA LYS A 32 -4.20 4.11 -13.63
C LYS A 32 -3.37 3.01 -13.00
N VAL A 33 -2.24 3.41 -12.42
CA VAL A 33 -1.49 2.56 -11.48
C VAL A 33 -1.41 3.29 -10.15
N SER A 34 -1.88 2.62 -9.09
CA SER A 34 -1.79 3.11 -7.70
C SER A 34 -0.77 2.30 -6.94
N PHE A 35 0.23 2.98 -6.38
CA PHE A 35 1.24 2.41 -5.51
C PHE A 35 0.89 2.72 -4.06
N TYR A 36 0.85 1.69 -3.21
CA TYR A 36 0.68 1.80 -1.76
C TYR A 36 1.97 1.38 -1.07
N PHE A 37 2.66 2.35 -0.49
CA PHE A 37 3.90 2.11 0.26
C PHE A 37 3.58 1.93 1.73
N ALA A 38 3.76 0.73 2.21
CA ALA A 38 3.63 0.34 3.60
C ALA A 38 5.00 0.03 4.20
N ALA A 39 5.29 0.54 5.36
CA ALA A 39 6.49 0.15 6.09
C ALA A 39 6.34 -1.28 6.61
N HIS A 40 5.18 -1.58 7.17
CA HIS A 40 4.79 -2.88 7.68
C HIS A 40 3.58 -3.43 6.92
N GLU A 41 3.30 -4.70 7.05
CA GLU A 41 2.31 -5.40 6.24
C GLU A 41 0.85 -5.08 6.59
N ASP A 42 0.59 -4.36 7.69
CA ASP A 42 -0.73 -3.93 8.16
C ASP A 42 -1.00 -2.42 8.01
N ASP A 43 -0.04 -1.61 7.54
CA ASP A 43 -0.19 -0.16 7.48
C ASP A 43 -1.26 0.30 6.48
N TRP A 44 -1.25 -0.25 5.25
CA TRP A 44 -2.22 0.16 4.25
C TRP A 44 -3.65 -0.26 4.61
N GLN A 45 -3.81 -1.32 5.39
CA GLN A 45 -5.11 -1.77 5.91
C GLN A 45 -5.67 -0.79 6.93
N LEU A 46 -4.81 -0.23 7.78
CA LEU A 46 -5.17 0.62 8.90
C LEU A 46 -5.27 2.10 8.54
N PHE A 47 -4.44 2.57 7.57
CA PHE A 47 -4.30 4.01 7.32
C PHE A 47 -4.72 4.43 5.92
N MET A 48 -4.72 3.51 4.93
CA MET A 48 -4.97 3.83 3.52
C MET A 48 -6.27 3.21 2.98
N ASN A 49 -7.09 2.62 3.84
CA ASN A 49 -8.45 2.21 3.50
C ASN A 49 -9.47 3.31 3.88
N PRO A 50 -10.55 3.47 3.10
CA PRO A 50 -11.02 2.57 2.05
C PRO A 50 -10.37 2.77 0.67
N SER A 51 -9.45 3.71 0.49
CA SER A 51 -8.87 4.02 -0.83
C SER A 51 -8.21 2.80 -1.50
N ALA A 52 -7.48 1.98 -0.72
CA ALA A 52 -6.86 0.76 -1.23
C ALA A 52 -7.90 -0.27 -1.69
N PHE A 53 -9.00 -0.42 -0.94
CA PHE A 53 -10.11 -1.29 -1.32
C PHE A 53 -10.75 -0.85 -2.64
N GLU A 54 -11.01 0.46 -2.78
CA GLU A 54 -11.64 1.05 -3.98
C GLU A 54 -10.76 0.88 -5.22
N ASP A 55 -9.44 1.08 -5.10
CA ASP A 55 -8.51 0.85 -6.20
C ASP A 55 -8.42 -0.63 -6.60
N VAL A 56 -8.49 -1.57 -5.65
CA VAL A 56 -8.44 -3.01 -5.94
C VAL A 56 -9.70 -3.49 -6.68
N ILE A 57 -10.90 -3.05 -6.26
CA ILE A 57 -12.14 -3.44 -6.93
C ILE A 57 -12.37 -2.70 -8.26
N ASN A 58 -11.60 -1.64 -8.54
CA ASN A 58 -11.63 -0.94 -9.81
C ASN A 58 -10.83 -1.71 -10.86
N GLY A 59 -11.51 -2.52 -11.67
CA GLY A 59 -10.87 -3.37 -12.67
C GLY A 59 -10.06 -2.64 -13.76
N ALA A 60 -10.22 -1.32 -13.93
CA ALA A 60 -9.44 -0.50 -14.86
C ALA A 60 -8.11 -0.01 -14.23
N ALA A 61 -7.94 -0.14 -12.91
CA ALA A 61 -6.74 0.24 -12.18
C ALA A 61 -5.86 -0.98 -11.91
N LYS A 62 -4.54 -0.76 -11.90
CA LYS A 62 -3.57 -1.70 -11.34
C LYS A 62 -3.15 -1.20 -9.97
N THR A 63 -3.22 -2.06 -8.97
CA THR A 63 -2.85 -1.72 -7.58
C THR A 63 -1.57 -2.44 -7.18
N VAL A 64 -0.57 -1.69 -6.75
CA VAL A 64 0.75 -2.21 -6.37
C VAL A 64 1.02 -1.89 -4.91
N PHE A 65 1.19 -2.93 -4.09
CA PHE A 65 1.55 -2.82 -2.68
C PHE A 65 3.05 -3.06 -2.52
N ILE A 66 3.76 -2.14 -1.89
CA ILE A 66 5.20 -2.24 -1.62
C ILE A 66 5.42 -2.23 -0.12
N HIS A 67 5.78 -3.39 0.44
CA HIS A 67 6.10 -3.56 1.86
C HIS A 67 7.62 -3.44 2.02
N MET A 68 8.06 -2.40 2.72
CA MET A 68 9.49 -2.06 2.80
C MET A 68 10.21 -2.91 3.84
N THR A 69 9.70 -2.96 5.06
CA THR A 69 10.31 -3.76 6.12
C THR A 69 9.64 -5.14 6.21
N ALA A 70 10.23 -6.00 6.98
CA ALA A 70 9.66 -7.29 7.33
C ALA A 70 8.62 -7.20 8.46
N GLY A 71 8.44 -6.01 9.05
CA GLY A 71 7.58 -5.81 10.23
C GLY A 71 7.84 -6.83 11.33
N ASP A 72 9.09 -7.29 11.45
CA ASP A 72 9.46 -8.46 12.26
C ASP A 72 9.61 -8.16 13.75
N ALA A 73 9.43 -6.92 14.15
CA ALA A 73 9.60 -6.43 15.52
C ALA A 73 10.95 -6.91 16.15
N GLY A 74 12.00 -6.93 15.33
CA GLY A 74 13.33 -7.37 15.71
C GLY A 74 13.53 -8.88 15.86
N LEU A 75 12.58 -9.69 15.46
CA LEU A 75 12.69 -11.16 15.50
C LEU A 75 13.52 -11.73 14.35
N GLY A 76 13.68 -11.01 13.23
CA GLY A 76 14.35 -11.49 12.04
C GLY A 76 13.73 -12.79 11.52
N ILE A 77 14.57 -13.77 11.20
CA ILE A 77 14.13 -15.12 10.85
C ILE A 77 13.76 -15.98 12.06
N GLY A 78 13.81 -15.41 13.27
CA GLY A 78 13.48 -16.11 14.51
C GLY A 78 12.00 -16.49 14.55
N ARG A 79 11.74 -17.72 14.97
CA ARG A 79 10.37 -18.27 15.03
C ARG A 79 9.69 -18.05 16.39
N GLY A 80 10.40 -17.64 17.43
CA GLY A 80 9.85 -17.43 18.77
C GLY A 80 9.08 -18.63 19.32
N GLY A 81 9.54 -19.86 19.03
CA GLY A 81 8.85 -21.10 19.38
C GLY A 81 7.64 -21.45 18.47
N ARG A 82 7.43 -20.72 17.37
CA ARG A 82 6.36 -20.93 16.39
C ARG A 82 6.82 -21.75 15.20
N LYS A 83 5.87 -22.21 14.37
CA LYS A 83 6.16 -22.97 13.16
C LYS A 83 6.84 -22.11 12.07
N HIS A 84 6.42 -20.85 11.98
CA HIS A 84 6.89 -19.91 10.95
C HIS A 84 7.53 -18.66 11.59
N PRO A 85 8.48 -17.97 10.92
CA PRO A 85 8.90 -16.63 11.31
C PRO A 85 7.76 -15.63 11.30
N PHE A 86 7.84 -14.60 12.15
CA PHE A 86 6.75 -13.61 12.28
C PHE A 86 6.52 -12.82 11.00
N TYR A 87 7.59 -12.40 10.31
CA TYR A 87 7.46 -11.67 9.05
C TYR A 87 6.66 -12.45 7.98
N LEU A 88 6.82 -13.78 7.89
CA LEU A 88 6.02 -14.58 6.96
C LEU A 88 4.54 -14.63 7.33
N ALA A 89 4.22 -14.57 8.63
CA ALA A 89 2.84 -14.50 9.06
C ALA A 89 2.23 -13.14 8.68
N ARG A 90 2.97 -12.06 8.79
CA ARG A 90 2.53 -10.73 8.37
C ARG A 90 2.33 -10.65 6.85
N GLU A 91 3.28 -11.14 6.06
CA GLU A 91 3.13 -11.25 4.60
C GLU A 91 1.89 -12.05 4.21
N ASN A 92 1.66 -13.20 4.87
CA ASN A 92 0.45 -13.99 4.65
C ASN A 92 -0.84 -13.23 5.03
N GLY A 93 -0.78 -12.40 6.06
CA GLY A 93 -1.87 -11.48 6.43
C GLY A 93 -2.20 -10.51 5.30
N ALA A 94 -1.20 -9.79 4.82
CA ALA A 94 -1.37 -8.83 3.72
C ALA A 94 -1.88 -9.51 2.43
N GLU A 95 -1.29 -10.66 2.04
CA GLU A 95 -1.74 -11.43 0.87
C GLU A 95 -3.20 -11.90 1.01
N THR A 96 -3.61 -12.33 2.21
CA THR A 96 -4.98 -12.78 2.49
C THR A 96 -5.97 -11.64 2.35
N ALA A 97 -5.63 -10.46 2.86
CA ALA A 97 -6.45 -9.25 2.73
C ALA A 97 -6.59 -8.78 1.27
N ILE A 98 -5.49 -8.79 0.51
CA ILE A 98 -5.52 -8.43 -0.92
C ILE A 98 -6.43 -9.40 -1.70
N ARG A 99 -6.33 -10.69 -1.45
CA ARG A 99 -7.20 -11.68 -2.09
C ARG A 99 -8.67 -11.47 -1.70
N PHE A 100 -8.95 -11.19 -0.44
CA PHE A 100 -10.30 -10.88 0.03
C PHE A 100 -10.91 -9.71 -0.73
N MET A 101 -10.18 -8.62 -0.92
CA MET A 101 -10.64 -7.47 -1.71
C MET A 101 -10.80 -7.81 -3.19
N ALA A 102 -9.81 -8.47 -3.77
CA ALA A 102 -9.76 -8.78 -5.20
C ALA A 102 -10.80 -9.82 -5.64
N ASP A 103 -11.26 -10.68 -4.71
CA ASP A 103 -12.28 -11.71 -4.96
C ASP A 103 -13.67 -11.30 -4.42
N ALA A 104 -13.88 -10.03 -4.05
CA ALA A 104 -15.10 -9.58 -3.37
C ALA A 104 -16.38 -9.98 -4.13
N ASP A 105 -16.35 -9.96 -5.46
CA ASP A 105 -17.50 -10.26 -6.33
C ASP A 105 -17.20 -11.38 -7.33
N ASP A 106 -16.16 -12.21 -7.10
CA ASP A 106 -15.74 -13.21 -8.09
C ASP A 106 -15.15 -14.47 -7.42
N ILE A 107 -14.99 -15.54 -8.20
CA ILE A 107 -14.36 -16.77 -7.75
C ILE A 107 -12.85 -16.58 -7.57
N PRO A 108 -12.19 -17.30 -6.62
CA PRO A 108 -10.76 -17.17 -6.41
C PRO A 108 -9.93 -17.45 -7.67
N ALA A 109 -8.99 -16.54 -7.95
CA ALA A 109 -8.05 -16.69 -9.05
C ALA A 109 -6.77 -17.43 -8.60
N LYS A 110 -5.91 -17.77 -9.57
CA LYS A 110 -4.60 -18.35 -9.29
C LYS A 110 -3.59 -17.24 -9.01
N LYS A 111 -2.94 -17.27 -7.84
CA LYS A 111 -1.82 -16.38 -7.54
C LYS A 111 -0.54 -16.82 -8.26
N SER A 112 0.29 -15.86 -8.64
CA SER A 112 1.63 -16.11 -9.15
C SER A 112 2.67 -15.54 -8.20
N VAL A 113 3.68 -16.34 -7.88
CA VAL A 113 4.78 -15.98 -6.98
C VAL A 113 6.10 -16.07 -7.74
N SER A 114 6.94 -15.05 -7.57
CA SER A 114 8.25 -14.99 -8.22
C SER A 114 9.26 -14.22 -7.38
N LYS A 115 10.56 -14.38 -7.68
CA LYS A 115 11.60 -13.42 -7.30
C LYS A 115 12.02 -12.68 -8.55
N ARG A 116 11.90 -11.36 -8.55
CA ARG A 116 12.25 -10.53 -9.69
C ARG A 116 13.43 -9.61 -9.35
N PRO A 117 14.47 -9.57 -10.18
CA PRO A 117 15.59 -8.67 -9.93
C PRO A 117 15.24 -7.23 -10.29
N PHE A 118 15.47 -6.30 -9.35
CA PHE A 118 15.45 -4.86 -9.56
C PHE A 118 16.74 -4.27 -9.00
N ASN A 119 17.45 -3.51 -9.79
CA ASN A 119 18.76 -2.95 -9.43
C ASN A 119 19.77 -3.99 -8.87
N GLY A 120 19.68 -5.23 -9.36
CA GLY A 120 20.51 -6.34 -8.85
C GLY A 120 19.95 -7.06 -7.60
N HIS A 121 18.88 -6.57 -7.01
CA HIS A 121 18.26 -7.16 -5.81
C HIS A 121 17.10 -8.08 -6.19
N PRO A 122 17.09 -9.36 -5.77
CA PRO A 122 15.98 -10.28 -6.01
C PRO A 122 14.84 -10.00 -5.04
N ILE A 123 13.79 -9.34 -5.52
CA ILE A 123 12.63 -8.94 -4.69
C ILE A 123 11.53 -9.99 -4.80
N TYR A 124 10.99 -10.41 -3.65
CA TYR A 124 9.83 -11.31 -3.58
C TYR A 124 8.58 -10.59 -4.09
N ARG A 125 7.89 -11.20 -5.06
CA ARG A 125 6.77 -10.62 -5.79
C ARG A 125 5.63 -11.60 -5.86
N VAL A 126 4.44 -11.14 -5.50
CA VAL A 126 3.18 -11.87 -5.64
C VAL A 126 2.26 -11.08 -6.55
N SER A 127 1.66 -11.70 -7.56
CA SER A 127 0.61 -11.07 -8.37
C SER A 127 -0.68 -11.85 -8.27
N TYR A 128 -1.77 -11.11 -8.17
CA TYR A 128 -3.11 -11.64 -8.03
C TYR A 128 -4.11 -10.70 -8.70
N ARG A 129 -4.80 -11.14 -9.78
CA ARG A 129 -5.69 -10.30 -10.59
C ARG A 129 -4.99 -9.00 -11.03
N ASN A 130 -5.62 -7.85 -10.76
CA ASN A 130 -5.07 -6.51 -11.01
C ASN A 130 -4.10 -6.02 -9.93
N THR A 131 -3.74 -6.86 -8.96
CA THR A 131 -2.85 -6.49 -7.85
C THR A 131 -1.46 -7.10 -7.96
N VAL A 132 -0.46 -6.40 -7.42
CA VAL A 132 0.91 -6.89 -7.26
C VAL A 132 1.41 -6.48 -5.89
N SER A 133 2.06 -7.40 -5.18
CA SER A 133 2.73 -7.12 -3.91
C SER A 133 4.23 -7.38 -4.03
N TYR A 134 5.01 -6.46 -3.47
CA TYR A 134 6.46 -6.56 -3.32
C TYR A 134 6.82 -6.55 -1.85
N PHE A 135 7.75 -7.43 -1.45
CA PHE A 135 8.24 -7.53 -0.09
C PHE A 135 9.77 -7.37 -0.12
N LEU A 136 10.24 -6.19 0.30
CA LEU A 136 11.68 -5.90 0.32
C LEU A 136 12.35 -6.53 1.56
N ARG A 137 11.56 -6.77 2.60
CA ARG A 137 11.96 -7.50 3.82
C ARG A 137 13.14 -6.89 4.57
N VAL A 138 13.38 -5.58 4.45
CA VAL A 138 14.44 -4.97 5.28
C VAL A 138 14.07 -5.05 6.76
N ALA A 139 15.07 -5.00 7.65
CA ALA A 139 14.84 -5.10 9.08
C ALA A 139 13.92 -3.97 9.58
N ASP A 140 12.98 -4.31 10.48
CA ASP A 140 12.19 -3.35 11.23
C ASP A 140 13.10 -2.46 12.09
N GLY A 141 12.93 -1.15 11.97
CA GLY A 141 13.80 -0.15 12.59
C GLY A 141 13.41 0.24 14.02
N ASN A 142 12.32 -0.28 14.55
CA ASN A 142 11.60 0.15 15.74
C ASN A 142 10.98 1.57 15.61
N PRO A 143 10.06 2.00 16.52
CA PRO A 143 9.39 3.29 16.41
C PRO A 143 10.33 4.51 16.33
N GLN A 144 11.52 4.44 16.91
CA GLN A 144 12.50 5.53 16.90
C GLN A 144 13.52 5.45 15.75
N GLY A 145 13.57 4.32 15.05
CA GLY A 145 14.49 4.08 13.95
C GLY A 145 15.90 3.66 14.35
N GLY A 146 16.10 3.22 15.60
CA GLY A 146 17.39 2.75 16.10
C GLY A 146 17.76 1.32 15.70
N GLY A 147 16.79 0.57 15.16
CA GLY A 147 16.94 -0.85 14.88
C GLY A 147 16.89 -1.72 16.15
N TYR A 148 17.05 -3.02 15.94
CA TYR A 148 17.08 -4.02 17.00
C TYR A 148 18.44 -4.74 17.05
N GLU A 149 18.86 -5.17 18.23
CA GLU A 149 20.14 -5.87 18.43
C GLU A 149 20.26 -7.11 17.52
N ARG A 150 19.22 -7.91 17.43
CA ARG A 150 19.21 -9.15 16.60
C ARG A 150 19.44 -8.90 15.11
N THR A 151 19.08 -7.73 14.63
CA THR A 151 19.28 -7.28 13.23
C THR A 151 20.50 -6.37 13.10
N GLY A 152 21.37 -6.31 14.12
CA GLY A 152 22.59 -5.51 14.14
C GLY A 152 22.31 -4.01 14.15
N PHE A 153 21.20 -3.59 14.77
CA PHE A 153 20.75 -2.19 14.83
C PHE A 153 20.61 -1.55 13.42
N GLN A 154 20.28 -2.34 12.41
CA GLN A 154 20.00 -1.85 11.07
C GLN A 154 18.57 -1.29 11.01
N SER A 155 18.39 -0.19 10.26
CA SER A 155 17.09 0.41 10.00
C SER A 155 17.14 1.30 8.76
N LEU A 156 15.97 1.60 8.18
CA LEU A 156 15.82 2.56 7.08
C LEU A 156 16.36 3.94 7.47
N LYS A 157 16.07 4.40 8.68
CA LYS A 157 16.53 5.70 9.21
C LYS A 157 18.06 5.77 9.28
N ARG A 158 18.69 4.75 9.83
CA ARG A 158 20.14 4.71 9.96
C ARG A 158 20.85 4.59 8.60
N LEU A 159 20.22 3.91 7.64
CA LEU A 159 20.70 3.87 6.26
C LEU A 159 20.61 5.27 5.62
N ALA A 160 19.47 5.95 5.76
CA ALA A 160 19.24 7.29 5.21
C ALA A 160 20.20 8.34 5.78
N ASN A 161 20.55 8.22 7.05
CA ASN A 161 21.48 9.13 7.75
C ASN A 161 22.95 8.77 7.54
N GLY A 162 23.28 7.67 6.85
CA GLY A 162 24.65 7.19 6.67
C GLY A 162 25.28 6.56 7.93
N GLU A 163 24.47 6.29 8.97
CA GLU A 163 24.90 5.58 10.17
C GLU A 163 25.10 4.08 9.93
N ASN A 164 24.35 3.51 8.98
CA ASN A 164 24.59 2.19 8.43
C ASN A 164 24.99 2.32 6.96
N ASN A 165 26.10 1.70 6.57
CA ASN A 165 26.51 1.63 5.15
C ASN A 165 25.70 0.60 4.36
N THR A 166 25.03 -0.31 5.06
CA THR A 166 24.25 -1.38 4.44
C THR A 166 22.98 -1.67 5.23
N LEU A 167 21.95 -2.18 4.54
CA LEU A 167 20.73 -2.67 5.14
C LEU A 167 20.37 -4.00 4.51
N ALA A 168 20.35 -5.06 5.30
CA ALA A 168 20.05 -6.41 4.83
C ALA A 168 18.55 -6.72 4.91
N ALA A 169 18.06 -7.52 3.97
CA ALA A 169 16.80 -8.21 4.13
C ALA A 169 16.91 -9.26 5.25
N VAL A 170 15.88 -9.41 6.10
CA VAL A 170 15.89 -10.34 7.24
C VAL A 170 16.10 -11.79 6.82
N ASP A 171 15.62 -12.17 5.63
CA ASP A 171 15.79 -13.49 5.04
C ASP A 171 17.16 -13.67 4.33
N ARG A 172 18.02 -12.67 4.39
CA ARG A 172 19.35 -12.62 3.76
C ARG A 172 19.34 -12.76 2.22
N SER A 173 18.20 -12.49 1.60
CA SER A 173 18.07 -12.57 0.14
C SER A 173 18.84 -11.49 -0.59
N THR A 174 19.04 -10.33 0.05
CA THR A 174 19.77 -9.19 -0.50
C THR A 174 20.29 -8.24 0.58
N VAL A 175 21.22 -7.34 0.15
CA VAL A 175 21.80 -6.28 0.99
C VAL A 175 21.85 -5.00 0.18
N TYR A 176 21.16 -3.96 0.63
CA TYR A 176 21.22 -2.62 0.03
C TYR A 176 22.46 -1.88 0.54
N ARG A 177 23.18 -1.22 -0.39
CA ARG A 177 24.43 -0.50 -0.12
C ARG A 177 24.21 1.01 -0.17
N GLY A 178 23.80 1.59 0.97
CA GLY A 178 23.43 3.00 1.07
C GLY A 178 22.00 3.29 0.63
N TRP A 179 21.58 4.52 0.90
CA TRP A 179 20.22 4.98 0.63
C TRP A 179 19.88 5.00 -0.87
N ASP A 180 20.81 5.48 -1.69
CA ASP A 180 20.61 5.61 -3.15
C ASP A 180 20.39 4.26 -3.84
N ASP A 181 21.02 3.19 -3.34
CA ASP A 181 20.81 1.84 -3.85
C ASP A 181 19.40 1.33 -3.57
N LEU A 182 18.89 1.58 -2.36
CA LEU A 182 17.51 1.29 -1.98
C LEU A 182 16.52 2.10 -2.83
N VAL A 183 16.71 3.43 -2.93
CA VAL A 183 15.86 4.34 -3.70
C VAL A 183 15.85 3.95 -5.18
N SER A 184 17.02 3.62 -5.76
CA SER A 184 17.14 3.16 -7.14
C SER A 184 16.38 1.84 -7.37
N THR A 185 16.36 0.95 -6.37
CA THR A 185 15.59 -0.30 -6.42
C THR A 185 14.09 0.00 -6.44
N VAL A 186 13.63 0.88 -5.54
CA VAL A 186 12.23 1.34 -5.50
C VAL A 186 11.85 2.00 -6.84
N ARG A 187 12.69 2.88 -7.38
CA ARG A 187 12.46 3.51 -8.68
C ARG A 187 12.28 2.49 -9.81
N LYS A 188 13.11 1.47 -9.87
CA LYS A 188 12.99 0.42 -10.89
C LYS A 188 11.72 -0.42 -10.74
N ILE A 189 11.23 -0.65 -9.53
CA ILE A 189 9.92 -1.28 -9.31
C ILE A 189 8.80 -0.36 -9.85
N LEU A 190 8.83 0.92 -9.50
CA LEU A 190 7.86 1.91 -9.97
C LEU A 190 7.84 1.99 -11.49
N ASP A 191 9.00 2.12 -12.14
CA ASP A 191 9.10 2.22 -13.60
C ASP A 191 8.59 0.96 -14.29
N PHE A 192 8.86 -0.22 -13.72
CA PHE A 192 8.38 -1.49 -14.25
C PHE A 192 6.85 -1.64 -14.16
N GLU A 193 6.27 -1.29 -13.00
CA GLU A 193 4.84 -1.52 -12.77
C GLU A 193 3.95 -0.41 -13.36
N ARG A 194 4.42 0.85 -13.41
CA ARG A 194 3.69 1.92 -14.08
C ARG A 194 3.68 1.75 -15.60
N ALA A 195 4.74 1.16 -16.16
CA ALA A 195 4.90 0.91 -17.60
C ALA A 195 4.46 2.12 -18.45
N SER A 196 3.32 2.00 -19.14
CA SER A 196 2.75 3.05 -19.99
C SER A 196 1.45 3.64 -19.44
N ALA A 197 1.17 3.49 -18.15
CA ALA A 197 -0.03 4.08 -17.56
C ALA A 197 0.07 5.62 -17.55
N PRO A 198 -0.94 6.33 -18.05
CA PRO A 198 -0.92 7.79 -18.09
C PRO A 198 -1.17 8.43 -16.71
N ASN A 199 -1.80 7.70 -15.79
CA ASN A 199 -2.12 8.18 -14.46
C ASN A 199 -1.41 7.32 -13.43
N VAL A 200 -0.52 7.95 -12.66
CA VAL A 200 0.24 7.29 -11.58
C VAL A 200 -0.08 7.95 -10.26
N GLN A 201 -0.45 7.16 -9.27
CA GLN A 201 -0.72 7.61 -7.91
C GLN A 201 0.21 6.94 -6.92
N LEU A 202 0.80 7.75 -6.03
CA LEU A 202 1.64 7.32 -4.93
C LEU A 202 0.89 7.55 -3.62
N ASN A 203 0.69 6.51 -2.83
CA ASN A 203 0.08 6.55 -1.51
C ASN A 203 1.16 6.24 -0.48
N VAL A 204 1.41 7.19 0.43
CA VAL A 204 2.51 7.14 1.41
C VAL A 204 2.06 7.72 2.76
N ALA A 205 2.80 7.43 3.82
CA ALA A 205 2.65 8.12 5.09
C ALA A 205 2.96 9.62 4.97
N GLU A 206 2.28 10.45 5.76
CA GLU A 206 2.56 11.88 5.85
C GLU A 206 3.91 12.12 6.54
N VAL A 207 4.80 12.81 5.86
CA VAL A 207 6.17 13.07 6.33
C VAL A 207 6.31 14.36 7.16
N ASP A 208 5.32 15.26 7.12
CA ASP A 208 5.33 16.47 7.93
C ASP A 208 4.97 16.16 9.38
N SER A 209 5.96 16.24 10.27
CA SER A 209 5.77 15.97 11.70
C SER A 209 4.82 16.93 12.43
N ARG A 210 4.43 18.05 11.79
CA ARG A 210 3.38 18.94 12.33
C ARG A 210 1.98 18.40 12.07
N ILE A 211 1.81 17.58 11.01
CA ILE A 211 0.55 16.96 10.61
C ILE A 211 0.46 15.55 11.19
N ASN A 212 1.56 14.79 11.16
CA ASN A 212 1.65 13.40 11.63
C ASN A 212 2.70 13.26 12.75
N PRO A 213 2.48 13.88 13.93
CA PRO A 213 3.45 13.89 15.02
C PRO A 213 3.56 12.52 15.69
N GLY A 214 4.80 12.07 15.95
CA GLY A 214 5.08 10.85 16.71
C GLY A 214 4.82 9.56 15.95
N ASP A 215 4.84 9.63 14.64
CA ASP A 215 4.70 8.45 13.79
C ASP A 215 5.92 7.52 13.86
N HIS A 216 5.74 6.28 13.42
CA HIS A 216 6.80 5.28 13.38
C HIS A 216 7.90 5.69 12.41
N SER A 217 9.16 5.52 12.82
CA SER A 217 10.29 5.89 11.96
C SER A 217 10.27 5.20 10.59
N ASP A 218 9.87 3.93 10.54
CA ASP A 218 9.82 3.20 9.29
C ASP A 218 8.73 3.71 8.34
N HIS A 219 7.59 4.22 8.86
CA HIS A 219 6.57 4.88 8.03
C HIS A 219 7.16 6.10 7.31
N LEU A 220 7.81 6.98 8.08
CA LEU A 220 8.43 8.19 7.56
C LEU A 220 9.54 7.87 6.53
N MET A 221 10.37 6.87 6.81
CA MET A 221 11.48 6.50 5.91
C MET A 221 11.02 5.74 4.68
N THR A 222 9.96 4.95 4.77
CA THR A 222 9.29 4.32 3.63
C THR A 222 8.70 5.38 2.70
N ALA A 223 7.98 6.34 3.26
CA ALA A 223 7.46 7.48 2.50
C ALA A 223 8.60 8.29 1.85
N LYS A 224 9.67 8.57 2.60
CA LYS A 224 10.86 9.26 2.05
C LYS A 224 11.47 8.50 0.88
N ALA A 225 11.66 7.19 0.97
CA ALA A 225 12.22 6.38 -0.12
C ALA A 225 11.35 6.43 -1.38
N ALA A 226 10.02 6.37 -1.20
CA ALA A 226 9.06 6.46 -2.29
C ALA A 226 9.08 7.85 -2.95
N LEU A 227 9.12 8.92 -2.16
CA LEU A 227 9.17 10.30 -2.64
C LEU A 227 10.50 10.61 -3.34
N ASP A 228 11.63 10.19 -2.77
CA ASP A 228 12.95 10.33 -3.39
C ASP A 228 12.99 9.60 -4.76
N ALA A 229 12.35 8.42 -4.85
CA ALA A 229 12.30 7.64 -6.09
C ALA A 229 11.49 8.30 -7.22
N VAL A 230 10.60 9.25 -6.93
CA VAL A 230 9.78 9.98 -7.91
C VAL A 230 10.04 11.49 -7.88
N SER A 231 11.14 11.93 -7.31
CA SER A 231 11.44 13.35 -7.11
C SER A 231 11.56 14.15 -8.42
N ASP A 232 11.88 13.47 -9.52
CA ASP A 232 11.98 14.02 -10.88
C ASP A 232 10.69 13.86 -11.71
N LEU A 233 9.60 13.35 -11.12
CA LEU A 233 8.35 13.05 -11.84
C LEU A 233 7.21 13.97 -11.40
N ASP A 234 6.88 14.95 -12.23
CA ASP A 234 5.75 15.87 -12.02
C ASP A 234 4.40 15.25 -12.36
N CYS A 235 4.40 14.10 -13.02
CA CYS A 235 3.20 13.38 -13.45
C CYS A 235 2.60 12.46 -12.37
N VAL A 236 3.21 12.39 -11.18
CA VAL A 236 2.77 11.50 -10.11
C VAL A 236 1.89 12.27 -9.12
N ARG A 237 0.62 11.84 -8.99
CA ARG A 237 -0.27 12.28 -7.93
C ARG A 237 0.18 11.68 -6.59
N ARG A 238 0.34 12.48 -5.56
CA ARG A 238 0.80 12.04 -4.24
C ARG A 238 -0.31 12.18 -3.22
N VAL A 239 -0.58 11.11 -2.46
CA VAL A 239 -1.55 11.08 -1.37
C VAL A 239 -0.81 10.73 -0.09
N TYR A 240 -0.89 11.61 0.89
CA TYR A 240 -0.18 11.51 2.17
C TYR A 240 -1.16 11.20 3.28
N TYR A 241 -1.04 10.05 3.91
CA TYR A 241 -1.94 9.58 4.96
C TYR A 241 -1.38 9.85 6.35
N ILE A 242 -2.26 10.23 7.27
CA ILE A 242 -1.92 10.37 8.68
C ILE A 242 -2.02 9.00 9.33
N ASP A 243 -0.89 8.47 9.77
CA ASP A 243 -0.83 7.13 10.34
C ASP A 243 -1.11 7.17 11.87
N TYR A 244 -0.11 7.07 12.74
CA TYR A 244 -0.32 6.95 14.18
C TYR A 244 -1.03 8.14 14.83
N ALA A 245 -0.83 9.35 14.31
CA ALA A 245 -1.51 10.53 14.82
C ALA A 245 -3.03 10.50 14.61
N SER A 246 -3.52 9.70 13.65
CA SER A 246 -4.96 9.52 13.41
C SER A 246 -5.71 8.98 14.62
N SER A 247 -5.05 8.21 15.51
CA SER A 247 -5.63 7.71 16.76
C SER A 247 -6.17 8.79 17.69
N LYS A 248 -5.70 10.03 17.54
CA LYS A 248 -6.12 11.19 18.33
C LYS A 248 -7.21 12.02 17.64
N LEU A 249 -7.58 11.66 16.42
CA LEU A 249 -8.60 12.32 15.63
C LEU A 249 -9.93 11.58 15.75
N PRO A 250 -11.09 12.23 15.54
CA PRO A 250 -12.38 11.54 15.54
C PRO A 250 -12.47 10.52 14.39
N GLU A 251 -13.38 9.55 14.49
CA GLU A 251 -13.75 8.72 13.35
C GLU A 251 -14.38 9.61 12.28
N ASN A 252 -13.99 9.41 11.01
CA ASN A 252 -14.45 10.22 9.88
C ASN A 252 -14.99 9.37 8.71
N LEU A 253 -14.95 8.05 8.82
CA LEU A 253 -15.52 7.16 7.83
C LEU A 253 -17.01 6.95 8.06
N VAL A 254 -17.80 6.91 6.98
CA VAL A 254 -19.20 6.47 7.05
C VAL A 254 -19.27 4.96 7.31
N ALA A 255 -20.42 4.46 7.81
CA ALA A 255 -20.55 3.07 8.25
C ALA A 255 -20.05 2.05 7.24
N GLN A 256 -20.41 2.17 5.97
CA GLN A 256 -20.00 1.24 4.92
C GLN A 256 -18.47 1.24 4.70
N GLN A 257 -17.83 2.40 4.76
CA GLN A 257 -16.37 2.52 4.61
C GLN A 257 -15.64 1.91 5.81
N ARG A 258 -16.13 2.19 7.01
CA ARG A 258 -15.62 1.60 8.25
C ARG A 258 -15.75 0.09 8.26
N ASP A 259 -16.89 -0.45 7.82
CA ASP A 259 -17.11 -1.91 7.73
C ASP A 259 -16.11 -2.55 6.75
N ARG A 260 -15.84 -1.92 5.61
CA ARG A 260 -14.84 -2.39 4.64
C ARG A 260 -13.44 -2.40 5.25
N GLU A 261 -13.01 -1.29 5.86
CA GLU A 261 -11.72 -1.18 6.52
C GLU A 261 -11.57 -2.24 7.63
N SER A 262 -12.56 -2.35 8.51
CA SER A 262 -12.58 -3.33 9.60
C SER A 262 -12.50 -4.76 9.08
N SER A 263 -13.22 -5.09 8.00
CA SER A 263 -13.20 -6.42 7.38
C SER A 263 -11.83 -6.73 6.80
N VAL A 264 -11.21 -5.80 6.10
CA VAL A 264 -9.86 -5.96 5.53
C VAL A 264 -8.83 -6.18 6.64
N PHE A 265 -8.90 -5.39 7.71
CA PHE A 265 -8.00 -5.56 8.85
C PHE A 265 -8.23 -6.90 9.57
N ALA A 266 -9.48 -7.31 9.81
CA ALA A 266 -9.81 -8.60 10.43
C ALA A 266 -9.28 -9.78 9.59
N VAL A 267 -9.41 -9.71 8.27
CA VAL A 267 -8.90 -10.75 7.35
C VAL A 267 -7.37 -10.77 7.32
N THR A 268 -6.71 -9.62 7.41
CA THR A 268 -5.25 -9.55 7.60
C THR A 268 -4.83 -10.34 8.84
N LEU A 269 -5.49 -10.10 9.96
CA LEU A 269 -5.19 -10.78 11.22
C LEU A 269 -5.51 -12.28 11.19
N ALA A 270 -6.56 -12.67 10.46
CA ALA A 270 -6.85 -14.10 10.22
C ALA A 270 -5.70 -14.78 9.46
N GLY A 271 -5.10 -14.10 8.47
CA GLY A 271 -3.91 -14.58 7.77
C GLY A 271 -2.69 -14.71 8.69
N VAL A 272 -2.49 -13.77 9.62
CA VAL A 272 -1.43 -13.85 10.64
C VAL A 272 -1.65 -15.05 11.58
N LEU A 273 -2.88 -15.24 12.06
CA LEU A 273 -3.26 -16.38 12.91
C LEU A 273 -3.04 -17.72 12.22
N ALA A 274 -3.31 -17.82 10.92
CA ALA A 274 -3.14 -19.05 10.15
C ALA A 274 -1.68 -19.58 10.15
N LEU A 275 -0.72 -18.71 10.43
CA LEU A 275 0.70 -19.08 10.61
C LEU A 275 1.14 -19.09 12.08
N ASP A 276 0.21 -19.26 13.01
CA ASP A 276 0.44 -19.47 14.45
C ASP A 276 1.06 -18.25 15.18
N HIS A 277 0.72 -17.03 14.75
CA HIS A 277 1.15 -15.80 15.41
C HIS A 277 -0.01 -15.02 16.01
N ARG A 278 0.29 -14.21 17.06
CA ARG A 278 -0.68 -13.35 17.73
C ARG A 278 -1.12 -12.21 16.83
N THR A 279 -2.35 -11.75 17.02
CA THR A 279 -2.89 -10.58 16.35
C THR A 279 -2.75 -9.32 17.18
N SER A 280 -2.84 -8.17 16.51
CA SER A 280 -2.84 -6.83 17.10
C SER A 280 -4.26 -6.25 17.24
N TRP A 281 -5.33 -7.05 17.06
CA TRP A 281 -6.72 -6.56 17.04
C TRP A 281 -7.01 -5.59 18.19
N HIS A 282 -6.83 -6.03 19.44
CA HIS A 282 -7.15 -5.22 20.62
C HIS A 282 -6.31 -3.95 20.81
N HIS A 283 -5.22 -3.83 20.08
CA HIS A 283 -4.39 -2.64 20.12
C HIS A 283 -4.82 -1.60 19.08
N TYR A 284 -5.33 -2.06 17.92
CA TYR A 284 -5.52 -1.21 16.74
C TYR A 284 -6.98 -0.95 16.37
N ASP A 285 -7.94 -1.84 16.73
CA ASP A 285 -9.35 -1.69 16.40
C ASP A 285 -9.95 -0.34 16.86
N LYS A 286 -9.66 0.05 18.10
CA LYS A 286 -10.15 1.30 18.68
C LYS A 286 -9.31 2.52 18.32
N SER A 287 -8.05 2.30 17.96
CA SER A 287 -7.09 3.38 17.71
C SER A 287 -7.17 3.91 16.29
N TYR A 288 -7.36 3.04 15.31
CA TYR A 288 -7.19 3.40 13.91
C TYR A 288 -8.43 3.15 13.06
N VAL A 289 -9.14 2.02 13.26
CA VAL A 289 -10.32 1.66 12.46
C VAL A 289 -11.39 2.75 12.54
N GLY A 290 -11.92 3.15 11.39
CA GLY A 290 -12.89 4.24 11.24
C GLY A 290 -12.25 5.60 10.96
N ARG A 291 -10.92 5.66 10.76
CA ARG A 291 -10.16 6.90 10.55
C ARG A 291 -9.33 6.83 9.29
N ASN A 292 -9.64 7.68 8.33
CA ASN A 292 -8.83 7.82 7.12
C ASN A 292 -8.62 9.31 6.84
N TYR A 293 -7.46 9.82 7.18
CA TYR A 293 -7.10 11.22 7.03
C TYR A 293 -5.92 11.35 6.08
N PHE A 294 -6.06 12.17 5.05
CA PHE A 294 -5.02 12.36 4.05
C PHE A 294 -5.09 13.76 3.43
N ARG A 295 -3.99 14.18 2.85
CA ARG A 295 -3.92 15.30 1.92
C ARG A 295 -3.43 14.84 0.55
N VAL A 296 -3.67 15.64 -0.47
CA VAL A 296 -3.34 15.32 -1.86
C VAL A 296 -2.49 16.42 -2.47
N GLU A 297 -1.46 16.00 -3.20
CA GLU A 297 -0.74 16.83 -4.16
C GLU A 297 -1.04 16.28 -5.56
N GLU A 298 -1.73 17.10 -6.36
CA GLU A 298 -2.12 16.71 -7.70
C GLU A 298 -0.91 16.70 -8.65
N ALA A 299 -0.93 15.78 -9.62
CA ALA A 299 0.04 15.78 -10.70
C ALA A 299 -0.15 17.01 -11.60
N THR A 300 0.94 17.60 -12.05
CA THR A 300 0.89 18.77 -12.97
C THR A 300 0.85 18.38 -14.44
N SER A 301 1.12 17.11 -14.76
CA SER A 301 1.08 16.54 -16.10
C SER A 301 0.60 15.07 -16.06
N ARG A 302 0.37 14.48 -17.23
CA ARG A 302 0.22 13.03 -17.37
C ARG A 302 1.59 12.39 -17.56
N CYS A 303 1.77 11.18 -17.06
CA CYS A 303 3.02 10.46 -17.28
C CYS A 303 3.15 10.08 -18.77
N ASP A 304 4.30 10.37 -19.37
CA ASP A 304 4.57 9.99 -20.75
C ASP A 304 4.58 8.47 -20.90
N THR A 305 3.84 8.01 -21.88
CA THR A 305 3.68 6.57 -22.15
C THR A 305 4.83 5.97 -22.98
N GLY A 306 5.92 6.72 -23.19
CA GLY A 306 7.12 6.23 -23.92
C GLY A 306 6.90 5.86 -25.40
N ALA A 307 5.76 6.23 -25.97
CA ALA A 307 5.40 5.82 -27.33
C ALA A 307 5.77 6.83 -28.45
N THR A 308 6.39 7.96 -28.12
CA THR A 308 6.48 9.08 -29.09
C THR A 308 7.88 9.36 -29.65
N GLU A 309 8.96 8.77 -29.17
CA GLU A 309 10.30 9.08 -29.69
C GLU A 309 10.79 8.21 -30.86
N LEU A 310 10.11 7.11 -31.20
CA LEU A 310 10.52 6.24 -32.33
C LEU A 310 9.82 6.54 -33.67
N ALA A 311 8.79 7.40 -33.66
CA ALA A 311 8.05 7.74 -34.89
C ALA A 311 8.57 8.99 -35.63
N ALA A 312 9.47 9.78 -35.00
CA ALA A 312 10.00 11.01 -35.59
C ALA A 312 11.39 10.85 -36.26
N LYS A 313 11.93 9.64 -36.33
CA LYS A 313 13.22 9.33 -36.99
C LYS A 313 13.07 8.24 -38.08
N ARG A 314 12.00 8.29 -38.85
CA ARG A 314 11.93 7.57 -40.15
C ARG A 314 11.57 8.51 -41.28
#